data_301e8802fd001028414038d7e33cabe8
#
_entry.id   301e8802fd001028414038d7e33cabe8
#
_cell.length_a   1.000
_cell.length_b   1.000
_cell.length_c   1.000
_cell.angle_alpha   90.00
_cell.angle_beta   90.00
_cell.angle_gamma   90.00
#
_symmetry.space_group_name_H-M   'P 1'
#
loop_
_entity.id
_entity.type
_entity.pdbx_description
1 polymer ?
#
loop_
_entity_poly.entity_id
_entity_poly.type
_entity_poly.pdbx_seq_one_letter_code
_entity_poly.pdbx_strand_id
1 'polypeptide(L)'
;MDEEDIEFTIAHNRRYSNAHLWFQDVKDERVLIGISEYLLADAGAVLRVNLPDQGQEIGEGDVLFSLRTEYEALRFTSPFSLKVTEVNGELESTPETINDSPYDNGWVLIIEPHDDADDALLEADEYIEFLQEA
;
A
#
# COMPACT_ATOMS: atom_id res chain seq x y z
N MET A 1 -1.22 1.07 28.84
CA MET A 1 -1.57 1.00 27.98
C MET A 1 -1.70 -0.01 27.61
N ASP A 2 -2.05 -0.08 26.93
CA ASP A 2 -2.37 -1.13 26.61
C ASP A 2 -2.26 -1.25 25.26
N GLU A 3 -1.39 -1.94 24.91
CA GLU A 3 -1.21 -2.19 23.64
C GLU A 3 -2.27 -2.99 23.14
N GLU A 4 -3.03 -3.43 23.94
CA GLU A 4 -4.08 -4.22 23.43
C GLU A 4 -5.02 -3.43 22.59
N ASP A 5 -4.90 -2.15 22.64
CA ASP A 5 -5.70 -1.33 21.75
C ASP A 5 -5.22 -1.43 20.33
N ILE A 6 -4.06 -2.02 20.10
CA ILE A 6 -3.51 -2.12 18.77
C ILE A 6 -3.82 -3.49 18.23
N GLU A 7 -4.77 -3.53 17.30
CA GLU A 7 -5.19 -4.80 16.71
C GLU A 7 -4.59 -5.00 15.34
N PHE A 8 -3.56 -4.27 15.01
CA PHE A 8 -2.88 -4.35 13.72
C PHE A 8 -1.41 -4.06 13.90
N THR A 9 -0.62 -4.50 12.93
CA THR A 9 0.83 -4.36 12.97
C THR A 9 1.27 -3.22 12.07
N ILE A 10 2.19 -2.39 12.55
CA ILE A 10 2.83 -1.37 11.75
C ILE A 10 4.29 -1.79 11.56
N ALA A 11 4.66 -2.14 10.34
CA ALA A 11 6.03 -2.56 10.07
C ALA A 11 6.94 -1.34 10.09
N HIS A 12 8.06 -1.42 10.80
CA HIS A 12 8.93 -0.27 11.02
C HIS A 12 10.04 -0.11 9.98
N ASN A 13 10.20 -1.07 9.08
CA ASN A 13 11.23 -0.96 8.04
C ASN A 13 10.65 -0.44 6.73
N ARG A 14 9.55 0.31 6.79
CA ARG A 14 8.83 0.82 5.63
C ARG A 14 8.35 2.22 5.88
N ARG A 15 7.99 2.91 4.79
CA ARG A 15 7.38 4.24 4.90
C ARG A 15 5.92 4.13 4.49
N TYR A 16 5.11 5.11 4.82
CA TYR A 16 3.66 5.05 4.63
C TYR A 16 3.14 6.33 4.00
N SER A 17 2.07 6.20 3.20
CA SER A 17 1.39 7.37 2.68
C SER A 17 0.18 7.67 3.55
N ASN A 18 -0.40 8.86 3.37
CA ASN A 18 -1.62 9.24 4.09
C ASN A 18 -2.80 8.37 3.66
N ALA A 19 -2.69 7.68 2.54
CA ALA A 19 -3.76 6.80 2.06
C ALA A 19 -3.60 5.38 2.59
N HIS A 20 -2.67 5.15 3.53
CA HIS A 20 -2.47 3.87 4.20
C HIS A 20 -1.83 2.82 3.29
N LEU A 21 -0.99 3.25 2.37
CA LEU A 21 -0.14 2.35 1.61
C LEU A 21 1.24 2.32 2.26
N TRP A 22 1.91 1.17 2.23
CA TRP A 22 3.28 1.09 2.69
C TRP A 22 4.23 1.00 1.50
N PHE A 23 5.44 1.52 1.69
CA PHE A 23 6.46 1.59 0.65
C PHE A 23 7.77 1.07 1.23
N GLN A 24 8.38 0.09 0.58
CA GLN A 24 9.65 -0.48 1.04
C GLN A 24 10.65 -0.47 -0.10
N ASP A 25 11.81 0.16 0.14
CA ASP A 25 12.86 0.20 -0.87
C ASP A 25 13.40 -1.21 -1.10
N VAL A 26 13.57 -1.57 -2.36
CA VAL A 26 14.17 -2.82 -2.75
C VAL A 26 15.30 -2.51 -3.73
N LYS A 27 15.91 -3.54 -4.32
CA LYS A 27 17.07 -3.34 -5.18
C LYS A 27 16.77 -2.50 -6.41
N ASP A 28 17.80 -1.89 -6.97
CA ASP A 28 17.76 -1.18 -8.25
C ASP A 28 16.82 0.02 -8.22
N GLU A 29 16.77 0.71 -7.07
CA GLU A 29 15.99 1.93 -6.92
C GLU A 29 14.50 1.70 -7.12
N ARG A 30 14.05 0.50 -6.89
CA ARG A 30 12.62 0.18 -6.96
C ARG A 30 12.01 0.20 -5.59
N VAL A 31 10.69 0.30 -5.55
CA VAL A 31 9.94 0.37 -4.30
C VAL A 31 8.78 -0.61 -4.37
N LEU A 32 8.67 -1.43 -3.34
CA LEU A 32 7.58 -2.38 -3.19
C LEU A 32 6.43 -1.66 -2.49
N ILE A 33 5.21 -1.84 -2.98
CA ILE A 33 4.04 -1.17 -2.41
C ILE A 33 3.00 -2.19 -1.98
N GLY A 34 2.40 -1.96 -0.83
CA GLY A 34 1.28 -2.76 -0.37
C GLY A 34 0.34 -1.91 0.47
N ILE A 35 -0.62 -2.56 1.12
CA ILE A 35 -1.65 -1.89 1.89
C ILE A 35 -1.41 -2.15 3.37
N SER A 36 -1.51 -1.09 4.17
CA SER A 36 -1.28 -1.18 5.61
C SER A 36 -2.35 -2.04 6.27
N GLU A 37 -1.96 -2.79 7.30
CA GLU A 37 -2.90 -3.62 8.03
C GLU A 37 -3.96 -2.77 8.71
N TYR A 38 -3.64 -1.53 9.05
CA TYR A 38 -4.61 -0.63 9.65
C TYR A 38 -5.84 -0.45 8.76
N LEU A 39 -5.61 -0.20 7.47
CA LEU A 39 -6.72 -0.02 6.54
C LEU A 39 -7.51 -1.30 6.39
N LEU A 40 -6.82 -2.42 6.28
CA LEU A 40 -7.47 -3.70 6.05
C LEU A 40 -8.33 -4.14 7.23
N ALA A 41 -7.93 -3.77 8.44
CA ALA A 41 -8.70 -4.10 9.64
C ALA A 41 -10.09 -3.48 9.58
N ASP A 42 -10.21 -2.32 8.93
CA ASP A 42 -11.48 -1.61 8.85
C ASP A 42 -12.22 -1.94 7.56
N ALA A 43 -11.50 -2.21 6.49
CA ALA A 43 -12.11 -2.40 5.17
C ALA A 43 -12.70 -3.80 4.99
N GLY A 44 -12.23 -4.79 5.75
CA GLY A 44 -12.73 -6.15 5.64
C GLY A 44 -12.04 -6.95 4.56
N ALA A 45 -12.62 -8.07 4.20
CA ALA A 45 -12.00 -9.00 3.24
C ALA A 45 -11.96 -8.38 1.85
N VAL A 46 -10.81 -8.51 1.19
CA VAL A 46 -10.64 -8.02 -0.17
C VAL A 46 -11.21 -9.05 -1.13
N LEU A 47 -12.13 -8.62 -1.98
CA LEU A 47 -12.83 -9.50 -2.92
C LEU A 47 -12.31 -9.41 -4.33
N ARG A 48 -11.77 -8.25 -4.71
CA ARG A 48 -11.28 -8.04 -6.08
C ARG A 48 -10.21 -6.95 -6.07
N VAL A 49 -9.20 -7.11 -6.91
CA VAL A 49 -8.13 -6.13 -7.06
C VAL A 49 -8.02 -5.77 -8.53
N ASN A 50 -7.94 -4.48 -8.83
CA ASN A 50 -7.72 -3.99 -10.19
C ASN A 50 -6.32 -3.38 -10.23
N LEU A 51 -5.42 -4.01 -10.97
CA LEU A 51 -4.02 -3.63 -11.02
C LEU A 51 -3.72 -2.83 -12.29
N PRO A 52 -2.72 -1.93 -12.26
CA PRO A 52 -2.28 -1.27 -13.48
C PRO A 52 -1.50 -2.25 -14.36
N ASP A 53 -1.11 -1.80 -15.55
CA ASP A 53 -0.32 -2.62 -16.45
C ASP A 53 1.16 -2.48 -16.11
N GLN A 54 1.91 -3.57 -16.28
CA GLN A 54 3.35 -3.51 -16.13
C GLN A 54 3.90 -2.56 -17.17
N GLY A 55 4.77 -1.65 -16.75
CA GLY A 55 5.35 -0.64 -17.64
C GLY A 55 4.56 0.66 -17.71
N GLN A 56 3.41 0.72 -17.07
CA GLN A 56 2.56 1.90 -17.14
C GLN A 56 3.17 3.07 -16.36
N GLU A 57 3.07 4.27 -16.94
CA GLU A 57 3.49 5.51 -16.27
C GLU A 57 2.30 6.08 -15.54
N ILE A 58 2.49 6.44 -14.28
CA ILE A 58 1.42 7.00 -13.46
C ILE A 58 1.89 8.31 -12.86
N GLY A 59 1.11 9.37 -13.04
CA GLY A 59 1.44 10.67 -12.50
C GLY A 59 0.92 10.86 -11.08
N GLU A 60 1.45 11.85 -10.41
CA GLU A 60 0.99 12.18 -9.08
C GLU A 60 -0.51 12.48 -9.12
N GLY A 61 -1.27 11.87 -8.23
CA GLY A 61 -2.71 12.07 -8.16
C GLY A 61 -3.53 11.15 -9.05
N ASP A 62 -2.88 10.43 -9.97
CA ASP A 62 -3.60 9.49 -10.82
C ASP A 62 -3.83 8.18 -10.06
N VAL A 63 -4.80 7.40 -10.53
CA VAL A 63 -5.13 6.14 -9.87
C VAL A 63 -3.98 5.16 -10.01
N LEU A 64 -3.53 4.63 -8.88
CA LEU A 64 -2.45 3.66 -8.83
C LEU A 64 -3.03 2.25 -8.96
N PHE A 65 -4.02 1.94 -8.17
CA PHE A 65 -4.77 0.69 -8.27
C PHE A 65 -6.06 0.86 -7.45
N SER A 66 -6.96 -0.10 -7.57
CA SER A 66 -8.18 -0.08 -6.77
C SER A 66 -8.54 -1.49 -6.34
N LEU A 67 -9.40 -1.58 -5.34
CA LEU A 67 -9.87 -2.88 -4.89
C LEU A 67 -11.28 -2.77 -4.34
N ARG A 68 -11.93 -3.92 -4.22
CA ARG A 68 -13.25 -4.00 -3.63
C ARG A 68 -13.20 -4.94 -2.45
N THR A 69 -13.77 -4.47 -1.34
CA THR A 69 -13.88 -5.31 -0.14
C THR A 69 -15.35 -5.66 0.08
N GLU A 70 -15.61 -6.41 1.14
CA GLU A 70 -17.00 -6.75 1.47
C GLU A 70 -17.83 -5.51 1.77
N TYR A 71 -17.21 -4.40 2.16
CA TYR A 71 -17.96 -3.23 2.57
C TYR A 71 -17.90 -2.06 1.60
N GLU A 72 -16.86 -1.96 0.78
CA GLU A 72 -16.69 -0.75 -0.03
C GLU A 72 -15.73 -0.96 -1.19
N ALA A 73 -15.73 0.00 -2.09
CA ALA A 73 -14.75 0.06 -3.16
C ALA A 73 -13.73 1.12 -2.78
N LEU A 74 -12.44 0.78 -2.90
CA LEU A 74 -11.35 1.68 -2.53
C LEU A 74 -10.50 1.97 -3.74
N ARG A 75 -10.13 3.24 -3.90
CA ARG A 75 -9.28 3.67 -5.01
C ARG A 75 -8.08 4.38 -4.41
N PHE A 76 -6.89 3.97 -4.82
CA PHE A 76 -5.66 4.55 -4.31
C PHE A 76 -5.00 5.37 -5.39
N THR A 77 -4.63 6.61 -5.07
CA THR A 77 -3.94 7.47 -6.02
C THR A 77 -2.46 7.51 -5.68
N SER A 78 -1.66 7.83 -6.67
CA SER A 78 -0.20 7.85 -6.50
C SER A 78 0.23 9.14 -5.81
N PRO A 79 1.07 9.06 -4.78
CA PRO A 79 1.56 10.26 -4.10
C PRO A 79 2.67 10.97 -4.86
N PHE A 80 3.19 10.36 -5.93
CA PHE A 80 4.24 10.96 -6.76
C PHE A 80 4.27 10.25 -8.09
N SER A 81 4.97 10.83 -9.06
CA SER A 81 5.07 10.22 -10.40
C SER A 81 5.97 9.01 -10.37
N LEU A 82 5.58 7.97 -11.07
CA LEU A 82 6.30 6.70 -11.04
C LEU A 82 6.03 5.87 -12.27
N LYS A 83 6.80 4.80 -12.41
CA LYS A 83 6.57 3.79 -13.44
C LYS A 83 6.34 2.46 -12.76
N VAL A 84 5.34 1.71 -13.22
CA VAL A 84 5.04 0.38 -12.66
C VAL A 84 5.99 -0.62 -13.28
N THR A 85 6.84 -1.28 -12.48
CA THR A 85 7.78 -2.25 -13.02
C THR A 85 7.25 -3.67 -12.92
N GLU A 86 6.48 -3.99 -11.86
CA GLU A 86 5.86 -5.30 -11.72
C GLU A 86 4.55 -5.20 -10.99
N VAL A 87 3.65 -6.13 -11.25
CA VAL A 87 2.38 -6.22 -10.51
C VAL A 87 2.27 -7.62 -9.94
N ASN A 88 1.63 -7.76 -8.78
CA ASN A 88 1.41 -9.07 -8.17
C ASN A 88 0.12 -9.66 -8.75
N GLY A 89 0.24 -10.32 -9.90
CA GLY A 89 -0.92 -10.84 -10.61
C GLY A 89 -1.68 -11.92 -9.86
N GLU A 90 -1.05 -12.56 -8.87
CA GLU A 90 -1.75 -13.57 -8.09
C GLU A 90 -2.91 -12.99 -7.30
N LEU A 91 -2.87 -11.70 -7.02
CA LEU A 91 -3.96 -11.06 -6.27
C LEU A 91 -5.27 -11.06 -7.03
N GLU A 92 -5.20 -11.17 -8.36
CA GLU A 92 -6.43 -11.23 -9.15
C GLU A 92 -7.15 -12.55 -8.95
N SER A 93 -6.41 -13.61 -8.68
CA SER A 93 -6.99 -14.93 -8.42
C SER A 93 -7.26 -15.16 -6.93
N THR A 94 -6.38 -14.64 -6.06
CA THR A 94 -6.49 -14.84 -4.62
C THR A 94 -6.34 -13.50 -3.90
N PRO A 95 -7.35 -12.63 -4.03
CA PRO A 95 -7.25 -11.29 -3.41
C PRO A 95 -7.17 -11.34 -1.89
N GLU A 96 -7.62 -12.40 -1.27
CA GLU A 96 -7.56 -12.54 0.18
C GLU A 96 -6.12 -12.61 0.70
N THR A 97 -5.14 -12.84 -0.17
CA THR A 97 -3.74 -12.81 0.25
C THR A 97 -3.37 -11.46 0.86
N ILE A 98 -4.00 -10.39 0.39
CA ILE A 98 -3.75 -9.06 0.94
C ILE A 98 -4.12 -9.05 2.41
N ASN A 99 -5.24 -9.65 2.77
CA ASN A 99 -5.67 -9.70 4.18
C ASN A 99 -4.77 -10.61 5.01
N ASP A 100 -4.36 -11.73 4.43
CA ASP A 100 -3.61 -12.74 5.17
C ASP A 100 -2.17 -12.33 5.41
N SER A 101 -1.57 -11.61 4.48
CA SER A 101 -0.15 -11.33 4.53
C SER A 101 0.14 -9.96 3.94
N PRO A 102 -0.39 -8.88 4.53
CA PRO A 102 -0.30 -7.55 3.91
C PRO A 102 1.12 -7.03 3.72
N TYR A 103 2.06 -7.48 4.55
CA TYR A 103 3.43 -6.99 4.45
C TYR A 103 4.37 -7.95 3.70
N ASP A 104 3.88 -9.11 3.30
CA ASP A 104 4.68 -10.10 2.57
C ASP A 104 4.03 -10.48 1.27
N ASN A 105 3.35 -11.61 1.24
CA ASN A 105 2.79 -12.12 -0.02
C ASN A 105 1.69 -11.25 -0.60
N GLY A 106 1.13 -10.37 0.21
CA GLY A 106 0.08 -9.46 -0.22
C GLY A 106 0.57 -8.15 -0.83
N TRP A 107 1.85 -8.08 -1.20
CA TRP A 107 2.35 -6.89 -1.88
C TRP A 107 1.57 -6.69 -3.18
N VAL A 108 1.42 -5.44 -3.59
CA VAL A 108 0.58 -5.11 -4.74
C VAL A 108 1.40 -4.77 -5.97
N LEU A 109 2.35 -3.87 -5.84
CA LEU A 109 3.13 -3.36 -6.97
C LEU A 109 4.59 -3.21 -6.62
N ILE A 110 5.44 -3.25 -7.67
CA ILE A 110 6.81 -2.76 -7.58
C ILE A 110 6.90 -1.62 -8.56
N ILE A 111 7.42 -0.49 -8.12
CA ILE A 111 7.46 0.72 -8.92
C ILE A 111 8.86 1.33 -8.92
N GLU A 112 9.06 2.25 -9.86
CA GLU A 112 10.29 3.04 -9.90
C GLU A 112 9.87 4.50 -9.85
N PRO A 113 10.15 5.21 -8.75
CA PRO A 113 9.77 6.63 -8.65
C PRO A 113 10.57 7.46 -9.65
N HIS A 114 9.96 8.49 -10.20
CA HIS A 114 10.67 9.39 -11.12
C HIS A 114 11.50 10.42 -10.38
N ASP A 115 11.07 10.76 -9.15
CA ASP A 115 11.76 11.75 -8.34
C ASP A 115 11.90 11.24 -6.93
N ASP A 116 12.64 12.01 -6.10
CA ASP A 116 12.77 11.68 -4.70
C ASP A 116 11.40 11.75 -4.05
N ALA A 117 10.96 10.68 -3.44
CA ALA A 117 9.62 10.57 -2.90
C ALA A 117 9.59 10.71 -1.38
N ASP A 118 10.72 10.99 -0.75
CA ASP A 118 10.76 10.97 0.71
C ASP A 118 9.81 11.96 1.36
N ASP A 119 9.65 13.13 0.75
CA ASP A 119 8.80 14.17 1.35
C ASP A 119 7.32 13.80 1.32
N ALA A 120 6.93 12.89 0.46
CA ALA A 120 5.53 12.50 0.32
C ALA A 120 5.14 11.36 1.27
N LEU A 121 6.10 10.78 1.99
CA LEU A 121 5.86 9.59 2.78
C LEU A 121 6.21 9.81 4.25
N LEU A 122 5.58 9.03 5.11
CA LEU A 122 5.79 9.11 6.55
C LEU A 122 6.64 7.93 7.00
N GLU A 123 7.53 8.17 7.97
CA GLU A 123 8.22 7.07 8.63
C GLU A 123 7.19 6.34 9.50
N ALA A 124 7.50 5.13 9.91
CA ALA A 124 6.55 4.33 10.71
C ALA A 124 6.07 5.08 11.95
N ASP A 125 6.98 5.74 12.67
CA ASP A 125 6.58 6.46 13.87
C ASP A 125 5.66 7.63 13.55
N GLU A 126 5.91 8.31 12.45
CA GLU A 126 5.07 9.41 12.01
C GLU A 126 3.69 8.91 11.59
N TYR A 127 3.65 7.74 10.97
CA TYR A 127 2.40 7.14 10.56
C TYR A 127 1.56 6.78 11.79
N ILE A 128 2.21 6.23 12.83
CA ILE A 128 1.51 5.89 14.05
C ILE A 128 0.89 7.15 14.66
N GLU A 129 1.63 8.27 14.69
CA GLU A 129 1.09 9.52 15.20
C GLU A 129 -0.08 10.00 14.35
N PHE A 130 0.03 9.85 13.03
CA PHE A 130 -1.03 10.22 12.12
C PHE A 130 -2.30 9.43 12.43
N LEU A 131 -2.18 8.15 12.70
CA LEU A 131 -3.33 7.31 13.02
C LEU A 131 -3.98 7.72 14.34
N GLN A 132 -3.18 8.16 15.30
CA GLN A 132 -3.71 8.54 16.60
C GLN A 132 -4.48 9.85 16.55
N GLU A 133 -4.18 10.69 15.56
CA GLU A 133 -4.86 11.96 15.41
C GLU A 133 -6.12 11.85 14.55
N ALA A 134 -6.32 10.72 13.92
CA ALA A 134 -7.44 10.56 12.99
C ALA A 134 -8.78 10.34 13.71
#